data_be6b6b5199692d8a6c5142b3cbf04e76
#
_entry.id   be6b6b5199692d8a6c5142b3cbf04e76
#
_cell.length_a   1.000
_cell.length_b   1.000
_cell.length_c   1.000
_cell.angle_alpha   90.00
_cell.angle_beta   90.00
_cell.angle_gamma   90.00
#
_symmetry.space_group_name_H-M   'P 1'
#
loop_
_entity.id
_entity.type
_entity.pdbx_description
1 polymer ?
#
loop_
_entity_poly.entity_id
_entity_poly.type
_entity_poly.pdbx_seq_one_letter_code
_entity_poly.pdbx_strand_id
1 'polypeptide(L)'
;MEEVQAIVKIANEFKIPLFPISTGKNLGYGSSAPQQRGQVVVDLKRMNKIIEVDDKRNFCIVEPGVSYFDLYEYVEKTISMFF
;
A
#
# COMPACT_ATOMS: atom_id res chain seq x y z
N MET A 1 9.87 -4.06 -3.41
CA MET A 1 9.57 -4.11 -4.87
C MET A 1 10.04 -5.40 -5.53
N GLU A 2 11.22 -5.90 -5.17
CA GLU A 2 11.75 -7.14 -5.75
C GLU A 2 10.86 -8.34 -5.47
N GLU A 3 10.34 -8.43 -4.25
CA GLU A 3 9.42 -9.50 -3.88
C GLU A 3 8.12 -9.43 -4.68
N VAL A 4 7.60 -8.22 -4.92
CA VAL A 4 6.40 -8.02 -5.73
C VAL A 4 6.65 -8.47 -7.17
N GLN A 5 7.80 -8.14 -7.73
CA GLN A 5 8.16 -8.59 -9.07
C GLN A 5 8.23 -10.10 -9.16
N ALA A 6 8.80 -10.75 -8.14
CA ALA A 6 8.87 -12.22 -8.10
C ALA A 6 7.47 -12.83 -8.03
N ILE A 7 6.59 -12.28 -7.22
CA ILE A 7 5.21 -12.77 -7.10
C ILE A 7 4.48 -12.64 -8.43
N VAL A 8 4.61 -11.50 -9.10
CA VAL A 8 3.94 -11.27 -10.39
C VAL A 8 4.47 -12.23 -11.46
N LYS A 9 5.77 -12.48 -11.50
CA LYS A 9 6.35 -13.43 -12.45
C LYS A 9 5.81 -14.84 -12.23
N ILE A 10 5.75 -15.29 -10.98
CA ILE A 10 5.21 -16.61 -10.64
C ILE A 10 3.73 -16.69 -11.01
N ALA A 11 2.97 -15.66 -10.69
CA ALA A 11 1.54 -15.63 -11.02
C ALA A 11 1.29 -15.69 -12.53
N ASN A 12 2.10 -14.99 -13.32
CA ASN A 12 2.00 -15.05 -14.77
C ASN A 12 2.36 -16.44 -15.32
N GLU A 13 3.38 -17.06 -14.75
CA GLU A 13 3.82 -18.39 -15.17
C GLU A 13 2.74 -19.44 -14.96
N PHE A 14 2.09 -19.41 -13.80
CA PHE A 14 1.05 -20.37 -13.44
C PHE A 14 -0.37 -19.88 -13.69
N LYS A 15 -0.52 -18.70 -14.29
CA LYS A 15 -1.83 -18.06 -14.59
C LYS A 15 -2.72 -17.97 -13.37
N ILE A 16 -2.15 -17.49 -12.26
CA ILE A 16 -2.87 -17.33 -11.00
C ILE A 16 -3.32 -15.87 -10.88
N PRO A 17 -4.63 -15.60 -10.71
CA PRO A 17 -5.08 -14.24 -10.48
C PRO A 17 -4.69 -13.75 -9.09
N LEU A 18 -4.23 -12.51 -9.00
CA LEU A 18 -3.82 -11.89 -7.76
C LEU A 18 -4.86 -10.87 -7.30
N PHE A 19 -5.00 -10.73 -5.99
CA PHE A 19 -5.84 -9.72 -5.37
C PHE A 19 -4.97 -8.91 -4.40
N PRO A 20 -4.37 -7.80 -4.87
CA PRO A 20 -3.51 -7.00 -4.00
C PRO A 20 -4.33 -6.17 -3.01
N ILE A 21 -3.85 -6.11 -1.78
CA ILE A 21 -4.40 -5.23 -0.75
C ILE A 21 -3.26 -4.41 -0.13
N SER A 22 -3.57 -3.22 0.35
CA SER A 22 -2.59 -2.42 1.09
C SER A 22 -2.63 -2.81 2.57
N THR A 23 -3.46 -2.17 3.37
CA THR A 23 -3.65 -2.54 4.79
C THR A 23 -4.95 -3.31 5.03
N GLY A 24 -5.78 -3.48 4.01
CA GLY A 24 -7.08 -4.14 4.13
C GLY A 24 -8.17 -3.27 4.75
N LYS A 25 -7.86 -2.03 5.05
CA LYS A 25 -8.80 -1.09 5.69
C LYS A 25 -9.44 -0.20 4.65
N ASN A 26 -10.52 -0.67 4.03
CA ASN A 26 -11.09 -0.02 2.85
C ASN A 26 -12.21 0.97 3.15
N LEU A 27 -12.51 1.24 4.41
CA LEU A 27 -13.50 2.23 4.83
C LEU A 27 -14.86 2.13 4.09
N GLY A 28 -15.32 0.90 3.84
CA GLY A 28 -16.58 0.66 3.14
C GLY A 28 -16.50 0.57 1.63
N TYR A 29 -15.32 0.76 1.04
CA TYR A 29 -15.12 0.69 -0.41
C TYR A 29 -14.63 -0.68 -0.87
N GLY A 30 -15.12 -1.72 -0.26
CA GLY A 30 -14.72 -3.08 -0.57
C GLY A 30 -14.18 -3.78 0.66
N SER A 31 -13.55 -4.93 0.46
CA SER A 31 -13.00 -5.71 1.57
C SER A 31 -11.61 -6.24 1.21
N SER A 32 -10.96 -6.86 2.20
CA SER A 32 -9.68 -7.54 1.97
C SER A 32 -9.86 -8.95 1.41
N ALA A 33 -11.10 -9.40 1.23
CA ALA A 33 -11.40 -10.72 0.70
C ALA A 33 -11.40 -10.71 -0.83
N PRO A 34 -10.83 -11.73 -1.48
CA PRO A 34 -10.82 -11.79 -2.94
C PRO A 34 -12.23 -11.95 -3.51
N GLN A 35 -12.42 -11.40 -4.70
CA GLN A 35 -13.72 -11.38 -5.38
C GLN A 35 -14.01 -12.66 -6.15
N GLN A 36 -12.99 -13.39 -6.53
CA GLN A 36 -13.10 -14.60 -7.36
C GLN A 36 -12.37 -15.77 -6.70
N ARG A 37 -12.84 -16.98 -6.99
CA ARG A 37 -12.16 -18.18 -6.53
C ARG A 37 -10.80 -18.33 -7.21
N GLY A 38 -9.85 -18.86 -6.48
CA GLY A 38 -8.51 -19.10 -7.00
C GLY A 38 -7.61 -17.89 -7.00
N GLN A 39 -8.09 -16.73 -6.57
CA GLN A 39 -7.22 -15.57 -6.40
C GLN A 39 -6.33 -15.74 -5.16
N VAL A 40 -5.10 -15.28 -5.28
CA VAL A 40 -4.17 -15.20 -4.16
C VAL A 40 -4.12 -13.77 -3.66
N VAL A 41 -4.37 -13.59 -2.37
CA VAL A 41 -4.29 -12.27 -1.73
C VAL A 41 -2.81 -11.90 -1.54
N VAL A 42 -2.43 -10.75 -2.08
CA VAL A 42 -1.09 -10.19 -1.90
C VAL A 42 -1.20 -9.02 -0.93
N ASP A 43 -0.75 -9.23 0.29
CA ASP A 43 -0.79 -8.21 1.34
C ASP A 43 0.47 -7.35 1.25
N LEU A 44 0.30 -6.09 0.90
CA LEU A 44 1.40 -5.14 0.69
C LEU A 44 1.72 -4.30 1.93
N LYS A 45 1.21 -4.67 3.09
CA LYS A 45 1.41 -3.87 4.31
C LYS A 45 2.87 -3.68 4.72
N ARG A 46 3.76 -4.58 4.31
CA ARG A 46 5.19 -4.46 4.59
C ARG A 46 5.88 -3.37 3.77
N MET A 47 5.27 -2.96 2.66
CA MET A 47 5.74 -1.84 1.86
C MET A 47 5.18 -0.56 2.45
N ASN A 48 5.81 -0.09 3.52
CA ASN A 48 5.28 0.99 4.35
C ASN A 48 6.18 2.21 4.45
N LYS A 49 7.01 2.45 3.44
CA LYS A 49 7.88 3.62 3.41
C LYS A 49 7.15 4.85 2.91
N ILE A 50 7.34 5.96 3.60
CA ILE A 50 6.94 7.27 3.11
C ILE A 50 8.14 7.85 2.37
N ILE A 51 8.01 7.94 1.04
CA ILE A 51 9.12 8.29 0.16
C ILE A 51 9.38 9.79 0.16
N GLU A 52 8.33 10.58 0.02
CA GLU A 52 8.43 12.03 -0.06
C GLU A 52 7.16 12.68 0.45
N VAL A 53 7.32 13.78 1.19
CA VAL A 53 6.21 14.67 1.55
C VAL A 53 6.62 16.07 1.12
N ASP A 54 5.82 16.68 0.24
CA ASP A 54 6.07 18.03 -0.25
C ASP A 54 4.98 18.95 0.29
N ASP A 55 5.33 19.79 1.28
CA ASP A 55 4.40 20.71 1.92
C ASP A 55 4.09 21.94 1.07
N LYS A 56 4.96 22.27 0.12
CA LYS A 56 4.73 23.41 -0.77
C LYS A 56 3.75 23.06 -1.88
N ARG A 57 3.85 21.85 -2.42
CA ARG A 57 3.01 21.37 -3.52
C ARG A 57 1.83 20.52 -3.04
N ASN A 58 1.76 20.27 -1.74
CA ASN A 58 0.67 19.53 -1.09
C ASN A 58 0.49 18.12 -1.64
N PHE A 59 1.60 17.38 -1.80
CA PHE A 59 1.53 15.98 -2.19
C PHE A 59 2.48 15.12 -1.36
N CYS A 60 2.24 13.82 -1.37
CA CYS A 60 3.17 12.86 -0.80
C CYS A 60 3.25 11.63 -1.70
N ILE A 61 4.40 10.97 -1.65
CA ILE A 61 4.63 9.71 -2.35
C ILE A 61 4.87 8.65 -1.28
N VAL A 62 4.04 7.63 -1.27
CA VAL A 62 4.09 6.58 -0.25
C VAL A 62 3.99 5.21 -0.91
N GLU A 63 4.52 4.19 -0.23
CA GLU A 63 4.32 2.81 -0.63
C GLU A 63 2.91 2.36 -0.25
N PRO A 64 2.39 1.29 -0.89
CA PRO A 64 0.98 0.90 -0.71
C PRO A 64 0.59 0.48 0.70
N GLY A 65 1.54 0.08 1.53
CA GLY A 65 1.27 -0.33 2.91
C GLY A 65 1.21 0.79 3.92
N VAL A 66 1.31 2.05 3.48
CA VAL A 66 1.20 3.21 4.36
C VAL A 66 -0.26 3.50 4.64
N SER A 67 -0.66 3.51 5.93
CA SER A 67 -2.00 3.89 6.34
C SER A 67 -2.09 5.40 6.56
N TYR A 68 -3.33 5.92 6.66
CA TYR A 68 -3.52 7.31 7.02
C TYR A 68 -2.96 7.65 8.40
N PHE A 69 -3.01 6.71 9.33
CA PHE A 69 -2.40 6.91 10.65
C PHE A 69 -0.90 7.05 10.57
N ASP A 70 -0.24 6.21 9.76
CA ASP A 70 1.21 6.29 9.56
C ASP A 70 1.60 7.63 8.95
N LEU A 71 0.86 8.06 7.95
CA LEU A 71 1.10 9.33 7.27
C LEU A 71 0.89 10.50 8.24
N TYR A 72 -0.18 10.47 9.01
CA TYR A 72 -0.47 11.51 10.01
C TYR A 72 0.67 11.64 11.02
N GLU A 73 1.13 10.54 11.57
CA GLU A 73 2.23 10.55 12.53
C GLU A 73 3.50 11.12 11.93
N TYR A 74 3.81 10.73 10.71
CA TYR A 74 4.99 11.24 10.01
C TYR A 74 4.93 12.74 9.78
N VAL A 75 3.79 13.22 9.28
CA VAL A 75 3.58 14.64 9.00
C VAL A 75 3.62 15.44 10.30
N GLU A 76 2.99 14.94 11.36
CA GLU A 76 3.01 15.60 12.65
C GLU A 76 4.42 15.77 13.19
N LYS A 77 5.26 14.74 13.09
CA LYS A 77 6.64 14.80 13.56
C LYS A 77 7.53 15.68 12.70
N THR A 78 7.29 15.69 11.41
CA THR A 78 8.20 16.32 10.43
C THR A 78 7.82 17.76 10.14
N ILE A 79 6.52 18.06 10.03
CA ILE A 79 6.02 19.33 9.55
C ILE A 79 5.39 20.16 10.65
N SER A 80 4.93 19.57 11.74
CA SER A 80 4.28 20.29 12.84
C SER A 80 5.14 21.43 13.41
N MET A 81 6.46 21.32 13.28
CA MET A 81 7.37 22.38 13.71
C MET A 81 7.23 23.66 12.88
N PHE A 82 6.58 23.59 11.71
CA PHE A 82 6.39 24.73 10.82
C PHE A 82 5.00 25.38 10.95
N PHE A 83 4.19 24.80 11.76
CA PHE A 83 2.86 25.30 12.05
C PHE A 83 2.75 25.58 13.55
#